data_8c3794e08ad4cbda196b75ac81001bc7
#
_entry.id   8c3794e08ad4cbda196b75ac81001bc7
#
_cell.length_a   1.000
_cell.length_b   1.000
_cell.length_c   1.000
_cell.angle_alpha   90.00
_cell.angle_beta   90.00
_cell.angle_gamma   90.00
#
_symmetry.space_group_name_H-M   'P 1'
#
loop_
_entity.id
_entity.type
_entity.pdbx_description
1 polymer ?
#
loop_
_entity_poly.entity_id
_entity_poly.type
_entity_poly.pdbx_seq_one_letter_code
_entity_poly.pdbx_strand_id
1 'polypeptide(L)'
;MLSNGLWNMRIDQHLESGMAKIMDSGLSASSSRASGAMFFSVFGTAWLIWWCLETYGASFRALAAIIAGGGFLFFLSLWMRLRRVSDEGSRSAQHIRTRRKLVAINVIQWVAIVITVNTLANSNHRVWLAAAIIVIVGLHFLPLAVIFQYRVHYITGLALILLAVVYPFVAVGGPASAVGPLGAGIILWLSAIGALFTSVRTMPAKSI
;
A
#
# COMPACT_ATOMS: atom_id res chain seq x y z
N MET A 1 28.68 -51.32 -1.18
CA MET A 1 29.04 -50.09 -0.41
C MET A 1 28.80 -48.75 -1.17
N LEU A 2 28.18 -48.74 -2.38
CA LEU A 2 27.98 -47.53 -3.21
C LEU A 2 26.58 -46.89 -3.13
N SER A 3 25.63 -47.44 -2.37
CA SER A 3 24.25 -46.93 -2.38
C SER A 3 24.01 -45.74 -1.41
N ASN A 4 24.80 -45.61 -0.35
CA ASN A 4 24.61 -44.57 0.66
C ASN A 4 25.00 -43.15 0.18
N GLY A 5 25.93 -43.03 -0.77
CA GLY A 5 26.37 -41.72 -1.30
C GLY A 5 25.31 -41.04 -2.17
N LEU A 6 24.55 -41.81 -2.95
CA LEU A 6 23.51 -41.27 -3.82
C LEU A 6 22.27 -40.80 -3.05
N TRP A 7 21.96 -41.40 -1.90
CA TRP A 7 20.88 -40.99 -1.04
C TRP A 7 21.18 -39.66 -0.34
N ASN A 8 22.38 -39.51 0.19
CA ASN A 8 22.79 -38.25 0.83
C ASN A 8 22.82 -37.11 -0.15
N MET A 9 23.36 -37.28 -1.35
CA MET A 9 23.41 -36.25 -2.40
C MET A 9 21.98 -35.79 -2.82
N ARG A 10 21.01 -36.68 -2.87
CA ARG A 10 19.63 -36.36 -3.20
C ARG A 10 18.91 -35.59 -2.07
N ILE A 11 19.20 -35.94 -0.83
CA ILE A 11 18.64 -35.21 0.35
C ILE A 11 19.20 -33.81 0.39
N ASP A 12 20.51 -33.62 0.18
CA ASP A 12 21.14 -32.31 0.17
C ASP A 12 20.59 -31.41 -0.95
N GLN A 13 20.39 -31.94 -2.16
CA GLN A 13 19.75 -31.20 -3.27
C GLN A 13 18.30 -30.79 -2.96
N HIS A 14 17.53 -31.66 -2.30
CA HIS A 14 16.15 -31.30 -1.88
C HIS A 14 16.13 -30.24 -0.78
N LEU A 15 17.06 -30.30 0.18
CA LEU A 15 17.17 -29.29 1.23
C LEU A 15 17.64 -27.95 0.68
N GLU A 16 18.65 -27.93 -0.19
CA GLU A 16 19.13 -26.70 -0.85
C GLU A 16 18.05 -26.07 -1.73
N SER A 17 17.33 -26.87 -2.54
CA SER A 17 16.23 -26.37 -3.36
C SER A 17 15.05 -25.86 -2.53
N GLY A 18 14.76 -26.49 -1.39
CA GLY A 18 13.76 -26.05 -0.43
C GLY A 18 14.13 -24.73 0.25
N MET A 19 15.36 -24.61 0.71
CA MET A 19 15.89 -23.38 1.31
C MET A 19 15.95 -22.22 0.31
N ALA A 20 16.43 -22.46 -0.91
CA ALA A 20 16.46 -21.46 -1.98
C ALA A 20 15.04 -20.94 -2.30
N LYS A 21 14.04 -21.83 -2.36
CA LYS A 21 12.64 -21.47 -2.60
C LYS A 21 12.03 -20.67 -1.46
N ILE A 22 12.37 -20.97 -0.20
CA ILE A 22 11.92 -20.20 0.98
C ILE A 22 12.58 -18.81 1.00
N MET A 23 13.87 -18.72 0.70
CA MET A 23 14.59 -17.45 0.61
C MET A 23 14.03 -16.57 -0.52
N ASP A 24 13.79 -17.13 -1.70
CA ASP A 24 13.25 -16.40 -2.86
C ASP A 24 11.82 -15.89 -2.59
N SER A 25 10.98 -16.69 -1.94
CA SER A 25 9.63 -16.26 -1.52
C SER A 25 9.67 -15.14 -0.47
N GLY A 26 10.64 -15.15 0.44
CA GLY A 26 10.85 -14.10 1.44
C GLY A 26 11.30 -12.78 0.85
N LEU A 27 12.21 -12.81 -0.12
CA LEU A 27 12.74 -11.63 -0.81
C LEU A 27 11.67 -10.97 -1.70
N SER A 28 10.92 -11.76 -2.48
CA SER A 28 9.86 -11.24 -3.34
C SER A 28 8.71 -10.60 -2.54
N ALA A 29 8.35 -11.17 -1.39
CA ALA A 29 7.35 -10.59 -0.48
C ALA A 29 7.82 -9.27 0.13
N SER A 30 9.11 -9.08 0.35
CA SER A 30 9.65 -7.87 0.98
C SER A 30 9.77 -6.69 0.01
N SER A 31 10.11 -6.92 -1.26
CA SER A 31 10.15 -5.86 -2.30
C SER A 31 8.75 -5.34 -2.63
N SER A 32 7.75 -6.23 -2.61
CA SER A 32 6.34 -5.89 -2.74
C SER A 32 5.83 -4.97 -1.61
N ARG A 33 6.27 -5.19 -0.36
CA ARG A 33 5.90 -4.36 0.81
C ARG A 33 6.45 -2.94 0.72
N ALA A 34 7.71 -2.78 0.32
CA ALA A 34 8.32 -1.46 0.14
C ALA A 34 7.62 -0.65 -0.95
N SER A 35 7.21 -1.30 -2.05
CA SER A 35 6.40 -0.66 -3.10
C SER A 35 5.04 -0.22 -2.57
N GLY A 36 4.36 -1.03 -1.75
CA GLY A 36 3.10 -0.67 -1.10
C GLY A 36 3.24 0.56 -0.19
N ALA A 37 4.31 0.65 0.60
CA ALA A 37 4.58 1.78 1.47
C ALA A 37 4.77 3.10 0.70
N MET A 38 5.39 3.07 -0.49
CA MET A 38 5.50 4.25 -1.36
C MET A 38 4.12 4.76 -1.80
N PHE A 39 3.22 3.86 -2.23
CA PHE A 39 1.85 4.24 -2.60
C PHE A 39 1.09 4.83 -1.42
N PHE A 40 1.14 4.20 -0.26
CA PHE A 40 0.49 4.70 0.95
C PHE A 40 1.00 6.09 1.34
N SER A 41 2.30 6.36 1.20
CA SER A 41 2.90 7.66 1.50
C SER A 41 2.35 8.75 0.58
N VAL A 42 2.34 8.51 -0.73
CA VAL A 42 1.87 9.50 -1.73
C VAL A 42 0.38 9.79 -1.55
N PHE A 43 -0.45 8.73 -1.51
CA PHE A 43 -1.89 8.91 -1.38
C PHE A 43 -2.29 9.48 -0.02
N GLY A 44 -1.64 9.05 1.07
CA GLY A 44 -1.86 9.62 2.39
C GLY A 44 -1.53 11.10 2.45
N THR A 45 -0.44 11.51 1.80
CA THR A 45 -0.05 12.92 1.68
C THR A 45 -1.09 13.72 0.89
N ALA A 46 -1.60 13.18 -0.22
CA ALA A 46 -2.63 13.85 -1.00
C ALA A 46 -3.93 14.10 -0.20
N TRP A 47 -4.36 13.11 0.62
CA TRP A 47 -5.51 13.25 1.50
C TRP A 47 -5.27 14.28 2.61
N LEU A 48 -4.07 14.32 3.20
CA LEU A 48 -3.72 15.30 4.22
C LEU A 48 -3.60 16.72 3.64
N ILE A 49 -3.13 16.86 2.40
CA ILE A 49 -3.14 18.14 1.68
C ILE A 49 -4.59 18.59 1.45
N TRP A 50 -5.48 17.70 1.01
CA TRP A 50 -6.90 18.03 0.86
C TRP A 50 -7.49 18.52 2.19
N TRP A 51 -7.31 17.76 3.26
CA TRP A 51 -7.72 18.17 4.61
C TRP A 51 -7.18 19.54 5.01
N CYS A 52 -5.89 19.79 4.77
CA CYS A 52 -5.23 21.04 5.11
C CYS A 52 -5.85 22.23 4.35
N LEU A 53 -6.11 22.06 3.06
CA LEU A 53 -6.72 23.09 2.22
C LEU A 53 -8.15 23.43 2.65
N GLU A 54 -8.94 22.44 3.06
CA GLU A 54 -10.30 22.64 3.55
C GLU A 54 -10.33 23.31 4.94
N THR A 55 -9.36 22.98 5.81
CA THR A 55 -9.38 23.44 7.21
C THR A 55 -8.65 24.77 7.42
N TYR A 56 -7.49 24.94 6.80
CA TYR A 56 -6.58 26.06 7.02
C TYR A 56 -6.34 26.90 5.76
N GLY A 57 -6.97 26.53 4.63
CA GLY A 57 -6.64 27.13 3.34
C GLY A 57 -5.20 26.78 2.91
N ALA A 58 -4.59 27.67 2.11
CA ALA A 58 -3.23 27.48 1.61
C ALA A 58 -2.16 27.85 2.65
N SER A 59 -2.27 27.34 3.88
CA SER A 59 -1.25 27.57 4.93
C SER A 59 0.08 26.93 4.54
N PHE A 60 1.07 27.74 4.15
CA PHE A 60 2.38 27.29 3.74
C PHE A 60 3.08 26.37 4.77
N ARG A 61 2.98 26.71 6.06
CA ARG A 61 3.60 25.92 7.14
C ARG A 61 3.00 24.53 7.26
N ALA A 62 1.66 24.44 7.23
CA ALA A 62 0.97 23.14 7.33
C ALA A 62 1.23 22.27 6.09
N LEU A 63 1.13 22.85 4.90
CA LEU A 63 1.45 22.14 3.64
C LEU A 63 2.89 21.68 3.60
N ALA A 64 3.85 22.53 4.00
CA ALA A 64 5.27 22.15 4.05
C ALA A 64 5.53 20.99 5.00
N ALA A 65 4.89 20.99 6.19
CA ALA A 65 5.02 19.88 7.16
C ALA A 65 4.45 18.56 6.61
N ILE A 66 3.27 18.61 5.96
CA ILE A 66 2.63 17.42 5.36
C ILE A 66 3.50 16.88 4.21
N ILE A 67 3.99 17.75 3.33
CA ILE A 67 4.84 17.35 2.19
C ILE A 67 6.18 16.80 2.69
N ALA A 68 6.78 17.42 3.71
CA ALA A 68 8.03 16.92 4.31
C ALA A 68 7.83 15.54 4.96
N GLY A 69 6.75 15.32 5.72
CA GLY A 69 6.43 14.04 6.34
C GLY A 69 6.16 12.94 5.30
N GLY A 70 5.33 13.24 4.30
CA GLY A 70 5.05 12.31 3.20
C GLY A 70 6.27 12.02 2.34
N GLY A 71 7.06 13.05 2.03
CA GLY A 71 8.34 12.92 1.33
C GLY A 71 9.32 12.03 2.09
N PHE A 72 9.46 12.23 3.40
CA PHE A 72 10.30 11.38 4.25
C PHE A 72 9.88 9.91 4.18
N LEU A 73 8.59 9.60 4.35
CA LEU A 73 8.06 8.23 4.24
C LEU A 73 8.29 7.63 2.85
N PHE A 74 8.10 8.43 1.80
CA PHE A 74 8.34 8.02 0.42
C PHE A 74 9.81 7.68 0.17
N PHE A 75 10.73 8.58 0.53
CA PHE A 75 12.17 8.38 0.33
C PHE A 75 12.71 7.23 1.18
N LEU A 76 12.22 7.06 2.40
CA LEU A 76 12.59 5.92 3.24
C LEU A 76 12.15 4.59 2.59
N SER A 77 10.92 4.56 2.05
CA SER A 77 10.39 3.40 1.32
C SER A 77 11.19 3.10 0.05
N LEU A 78 11.53 4.14 -0.71
CA LEU A 78 12.35 4.03 -1.92
C LEU A 78 13.76 3.52 -1.61
N TRP A 79 14.41 4.09 -0.60
CA TRP A 79 15.74 3.66 -0.15
C TRP A 79 15.78 2.19 0.28
N MET A 80 14.77 1.75 1.06
CA MET A 80 14.62 0.35 1.44
C MET A 80 14.40 -0.57 0.23
N ARG A 81 13.66 -0.10 -0.78
CA ARG A 81 13.45 -0.83 -2.04
C ARG A 81 14.75 -0.94 -2.84
N LEU A 82 15.47 0.16 -3.04
CA LEU A 82 16.71 0.19 -3.84
C LEU A 82 17.79 -0.71 -3.27
N ARG A 83 17.96 -0.74 -1.94
CA ARG A 83 18.93 -1.64 -1.27
C ARG A 83 18.64 -3.12 -1.52
N ARG A 84 17.42 -3.49 -1.87
CA ARG A 84 16.99 -4.90 -2.07
C ARG A 84 16.98 -5.33 -3.54
N VAL A 85 16.83 -4.39 -4.48
CA VAL A 85 16.84 -4.69 -5.93
C VAL A 85 18.20 -5.19 -6.41
N SER A 86 19.28 -4.91 -5.70
CA SER A 86 20.62 -5.40 -6.03
C SER A 86 20.76 -6.92 -5.99
N ASP A 87 19.80 -7.65 -5.37
CA ASP A 87 19.85 -9.11 -5.23
C ASP A 87 18.89 -9.87 -6.17
N GLU A 88 18.04 -9.17 -6.95
CA GLU A 88 17.02 -9.83 -7.78
C GLU A 88 17.45 -9.99 -9.24
N GLY A 89 18.09 -11.11 -9.55
CA GLY A 89 18.60 -11.46 -10.90
C GLY A 89 17.67 -12.26 -11.82
N SER A 90 16.38 -12.55 -11.49
CA SER A 90 15.53 -13.31 -12.41
C SER A 90 14.05 -12.93 -12.38
N ARG A 91 13.57 -12.36 -13.47
CA ARG A 91 12.16 -11.99 -13.70
C ARG A 91 11.46 -13.08 -14.51
N SER A 92 10.64 -13.93 -13.86
CA SER A 92 9.89 -14.99 -14.53
C SER A 92 8.55 -14.52 -15.14
N ALA A 93 7.98 -15.31 -16.07
CA ALA A 93 6.69 -15.07 -16.74
C ALA A 93 5.50 -14.84 -15.79
N GLN A 94 5.58 -15.28 -14.54
CA GLN A 94 4.58 -15.04 -13.49
C GLN A 94 4.43 -13.55 -13.16
N HIS A 95 5.51 -12.76 -13.32
CA HIS A 95 5.51 -11.31 -13.12
C HIS A 95 4.60 -10.57 -14.12
N ILE A 96 4.49 -11.07 -15.36
CA ILE A 96 3.69 -10.42 -16.42
C ILE A 96 2.18 -10.54 -16.12
N ARG A 97 1.72 -11.72 -15.67
CA ARG A 97 0.30 -11.93 -15.33
C ARG A 97 -0.13 -11.08 -14.13
N THR A 98 0.70 -11.01 -13.10
CA THR A 98 0.45 -10.18 -11.92
C THR A 98 0.39 -8.70 -12.28
N ARG A 99 1.31 -8.22 -13.13
CA ARG A 99 1.34 -6.83 -13.62
C ARG A 99 0.06 -6.44 -14.37
N ARG A 100 -0.45 -7.31 -15.25
CA ARG A 100 -1.72 -7.06 -15.97
C ARG A 100 -2.90 -6.93 -15.02
N LYS A 101 -3.01 -7.78 -14.00
CA LYS A 101 -4.05 -7.70 -12.98
C LYS A 101 -3.97 -6.39 -12.19
N LEU A 102 -2.77 -5.97 -11.80
CA LEU A 102 -2.54 -4.71 -11.08
C LEU A 102 -2.94 -3.50 -11.93
N VAL A 103 -2.55 -3.48 -13.20
CA VAL A 103 -2.94 -2.40 -14.12
C VAL A 103 -4.46 -2.36 -14.27
N ALA A 104 -5.13 -3.50 -14.48
CA ALA A 104 -6.58 -3.56 -14.60
C ALA A 104 -7.31 -3.01 -13.35
N ILE A 105 -6.87 -3.42 -12.15
CA ILE A 105 -7.44 -2.96 -10.87
C ILE A 105 -7.25 -1.45 -10.71
N ASN A 106 -6.06 -0.91 -11.05
CA ASN A 106 -5.80 0.53 -11.01
C ASN A 106 -6.67 1.29 -12.01
N VAL A 107 -6.81 0.79 -13.24
CA VAL A 107 -7.67 1.42 -14.26
C VAL A 107 -9.12 1.45 -13.79
N ILE A 108 -9.65 0.34 -13.26
CA ILE A 108 -11.01 0.28 -12.71
C ILE A 108 -11.20 1.31 -11.60
N GLN A 109 -10.24 1.46 -10.68
CA GLN A 109 -10.29 2.46 -9.62
C GLN A 109 -10.36 3.88 -10.19
N TRP A 110 -9.47 4.24 -11.13
CA TRP A 110 -9.47 5.58 -11.71
C TRP A 110 -10.75 5.89 -12.49
N VAL A 111 -11.26 4.91 -13.25
CA VAL A 111 -12.55 5.03 -13.93
C VAL A 111 -13.68 5.26 -12.94
N ALA A 112 -13.73 4.47 -11.84
CA ALA A 112 -14.73 4.63 -10.80
C ALA A 112 -14.65 6.02 -10.14
N ILE A 113 -13.43 6.51 -9.83
CA ILE A 113 -13.23 7.86 -9.27
C ILE A 113 -13.72 8.93 -10.25
N VAL A 114 -13.34 8.86 -11.54
CA VAL A 114 -13.75 9.84 -12.54
C VAL A 114 -15.27 9.86 -12.71
N ILE A 115 -15.92 8.72 -12.80
CA ILE A 115 -17.39 8.62 -12.87
C ILE A 115 -18.02 9.25 -11.63
N THR A 116 -17.54 8.89 -10.42
CA THR A 116 -18.06 9.40 -9.15
C THR A 116 -17.90 10.92 -9.06
N VAL A 117 -16.71 11.44 -9.39
CA VAL A 117 -16.46 12.89 -9.40
C VAL A 117 -17.41 13.61 -10.34
N ASN A 118 -17.54 13.15 -11.60
CA ASN A 118 -18.44 13.79 -12.57
C ASN A 118 -19.90 13.72 -12.14
N THR A 119 -20.34 12.59 -11.59
CA THR A 119 -21.75 12.42 -11.16
C THR A 119 -22.06 13.29 -9.94
N LEU A 120 -21.22 13.26 -8.90
CA LEU A 120 -21.49 13.97 -7.66
C LEU A 120 -21.18 15.47 -7.76
N ALA A 121 -20.14 15.87 -8.51
CA ALA A 121 -19.80 17.28 -8.68
C ALA A 121 -20.90 18.09 -9.39
N ASN A 122 -21.64 17.43 -10.30
CA ASN A 122 -22.73 18.03 -11.07
C ASN A 122 -24.12 17.82 -10.42
N SER A 123 -24.17 17.28 -9.21
CA SER A 123 -25.41 17.02 -8.48
C SER A 123 -25.44 17.76 -7.15
N ASN A 124 -26.63 17.85 -6.51
CA ASN A 124 -26.78 18.39 -5.16
C ASN A 124 -26.12 17.50 -4.08
N HIS A 125 -25.46 16.39 -4.48
CA HIS A 125 -24.80 15.45 -3.57
C HIS A 125 -23.26 15.64 -3.50
N ARG A 126 -22.76 16.77 -3.96
CA ARG A 126 -21.32 17.08 -3.96
C ARG A 126 -20.63 16.88 -2.59
N VAL A 127 -21.36 17.10 -1.50
CA VAL A 127 -20.87 16.91 -0.12
C VAL A 127 -20.43 15.47 0.18
N TRP A 128 -20.95 14.48 -0.55
CA TRP A 128 -20.59 13.06 -0.40
C TRP A 128 -19.33 12.65 -1.17
N LEU A 129 -18.71 13.57 -1.90
CA LEU A 129 -17.60 13.26 -2.79
C LEU A 129 -16.42 12.60 -2.04
N ALA A 130 -16.03 13.16 -0.89
CA ALA A 130 -14.93 12.62 -0.10
C ALA A 130 -15.25 11.20 0.38
N ALA A 131 -16.44 10.97 0.95
CA ALA A 131 -16.87 9.66 1.41
C ALA A 131 -16.86 8.62 0.28
N ALA A 132 -17.42 8.97 -0.88
CA ALA A 132 -17.48 8.07 -2.03
C ALA A 132 -16.07 7.69 -2.55
N ILE A 133 -15.15 8.65 -2.64
CA ILE A 133 -13.77 8.36 -3.06
C ILE A 133 -13.06 7.50 -2.02
N ILE A 134 -13.24 7.74 -0.71
CA ILE A 134 -12.65 6.92 0.36
C ILE A 134 -13.14 5.48 0.26
N VAL A 135 -14.45 5.24 -0.01
CA VAL A 135 -15.00 3.88 -0.23
C VAL A 135 -14.33 3.21 -1.44
N ILE A 136 -14.22 3.91 -2.57
CA ILE A 136 -13.60 3.36 -3.79
C ILE A 136 -12.15 2.95 -3.51
N VAL A 137 -11.40 3.80 -2.83
CA VAL A 137 -10.01 3.52 -2.44
C VAL A 137 -9.95 2.35 -1.46
N GLY A 138 -10.83 2.29 -0.47
CA GLY A 138 -10.92 1.17 0.47
C GLY A 138 -11.22 -0.17 -0.23
N LEU A 139 -12.20 -0.19 -1.13
CA LEU A 139 -12.55 -1.36 -1.93
C LEU A 139 -11.40 -1.81 -2.84
N HIS A 140 -10.62 -0.86 -3.38
CA HIS A 140 -9.44 -1.17 -4.20
C HIS A 140 -8.37 -1.96 -3.43
N PHE A 141 -8.20 -1.71 -2.12
CA PHE A 141 -7.21 -2.45 -1.33
C PHE A 141 -7.56 -3.92 -1.12
N LEU A 142 -8.83 -4.33 -1.23
CA LEU A 142 -9.23 -5.73 -1.06
C LEU A 142 -8.63 -6.66 -2.14
N PRO A 143 -8.78 -6.39 -3.45
CA PRO A 143 -8.12 -7.20 -4.47
C PRO A 143 -6.58 -7.11 -4.42
N LEU A 144 -6.02 -5.98 -4.01
CA LEU A 144 -4.57 -5.86 -3.80
C LEU A 144 -4.09 -6.77 -2.67
N ALA A 145 -4.86 -6.91 -1.59
CA ALA A 145 -4.55 -7.81 -0.48
C ALA A 145 -4.48 -9.27 -0.95
N VAL A 146 -5.38 -9.69 -1.84
CA VAL A 146 -5.35 -11.03 -2.45
C VAL A 146 -4.12 -11.23 -3.34
N ILE A 147 -3.81 -10.24 -4.20
CA ILE A 147 -2.68 -10.35 -5.15
C ILE A 147 -1.34 -10.38 -4.42
N PHE A 148 -1.16 -9.51 -3.42
CA PHE A 148 0.09 -9.42 -2.67
C PHE A 148 0.16 -10.36 -1.47
N GLN A 149 -0.94 -11.06 -1.15
CA GLN A 149 -1.06 -11.92 0.05
C GLN A 149 -0.60 -11.20 1.32
N TYR A 150 -0.89 -9.89 1.40
CA TYR A 150 -0.43 -9.03 2.48
C TYR A 150 -1.62 -8.51 3.30
N ARG A 151 -1.72 -9.01 4.53
CA ARG A 151 -2.87 -8.76 5.43
C ARG A 151 -3.10 -7.27 5.75
N VAL A 152 -2.05 -6.45 5.72
CA VAL A 152 -2.18 -5.00 6.00
C VAL A 152 -3.10 -4.32 4.99
N HIS A 153 -3.12 -4.74 3.72
CA HIS A 153 -4.04 -4.18 2.72
C HIS A 153 -5.51 -4.43 3.07
N TYR A 154 -5.86 -5.59 3.67
CA TYR A 154 -7.21 -5.83 4.16
C TYR A 154 -7.57 -4.87 5.30
N ILE A 155 -6.66 -4.70 6.27
CA ILE A 155 -6.88 -3.81 7.41
C ILE A 155 -7.04 -2.38 6.93
N THR A 156 -6.17 -1.91 6.03
CA THR A 156 -6.24 -0.56 5.44
C THR A 156 -7.53 -0.36 4.67
N GLY A 157 -7.90 -1.30 3.79
CA GLY A 157 -9.13 -1.22 3.00
C GLY A 157 -10.38 -1.18 3.88
N LEU A 158 -10.46 -2.07 4.86
CA LEU A 158 -11.59 -2.13 5.79
C LEU A 158 -11.68 -0.87 6.66
N ALA A 159 -10.54 -0.36 7.15
CA ALA A 159 -10.50 0.88 7.94
C ALA A 159 -10.97 2.10 7.14
N LEU A 160 -10.59 2.20 5.86
CA LEU A 160 -11.07 3.26 4.96
C LEU A 160 -12.56 3.14 4.69
N ILE A 161 -13.08 1.93 4.42
CA ILE A 161 -14.51 1.71 4.21
C ILE A 161 -15.30 2.08 5.48
N LEU A 162 -14.84 1.62 6.64
CA LEU A 162 -15.47 1.94 7.92
C LEU A 162 -15.46 3.45 8.19
N LEU A 163 -14.32 4.11 7.97
CA LEU A 163 -14.22 5.56 8.07
C LEU A 163 -15.29 6.21 7.18
N ALA A 164 -15.33 5.88 5.89
CA ALA A 164 -16.22 6.50 4.92
C ALA A 164 -17.71 6.31 5.22
N VAL A 165 -18.07 5.17 5.83
CA VAL A 165 -19.45 4.88 6.25
C VAL A 165 -19.80 5.62 7.53
N VAL A 166 -18.87 5.76 8.48
CA VAL A 166 -19.17 6.27 9.82
C VAL A 166 -19.06 7.80 9.89
N TYR A 167 -17.96 8.41 9.36
CA TYR A 167 -17.71 9.83 9.58
C TYR A 167 -18.83 10.76 9.09
N PRO A 168 -19.57 10.48 7.97
CA PRO A 168 -20.64 11.36 7.52
C PRO A 168 -21.78 11.53 8.51
N PHE A 169 -21.94 10.57 9.43
CA PHE A 169 -23.04 10.57 10.41
C PHE A 169 -22.61 11.06 11.80
N VAL A 170 -21.30 10.96 12.12
CA VAL A 170 -20.80 11.30 13.47
C VAL A 170 -19.99 12.60 13.50
N ALA A 171 -19.43 13.03 12.38
CA ALA A 171 -18.61 14.23 12.32
C ALA A 171 -19.46 15.50 12.30
N VAL A 172 -19.01 16.52 13.00
CA VAL A 172 -19.58 17.88 12.90
C VAL A 172 -19.39 18.36 11.45
N GLY A 173 -20.48 18.79 10.81
CA GLY A 173 -20.50 19.15 9.38
C GLY A 173 -20.87 17.99 8.44
N GLY A 174 -21.12 16.79 9.00
CA GLY A 174 -21.63 15.63 8.22
C GLY A 174 -20.68 15.17 7.12
N PRO A 175 -21.21 14.81 5.93
CA PRO A 175 -20.40 14.34 4.81
C PRO A 175 -19.39 15.36 4.27
N ALA A 176 -19.63 16.66 4.49
CA ALA A 176 -18.75 17.75 4.08
C ALA A 176 -17.57 17.95 5.05
N SER A 177 -17.53 17.22 6.16
CA SER A 177 -16.51 17.40 7.19
C SER A 177 -15.12 17.02 6.68
N ALA A 178 -14.13 17.86 6.97
CA ALA A 178 -12.72 17.59 6.71
C ALA A 178 -12.14 16.39 7.49
N VAL A 179 -12.90 15.82 8.45
CA VAL A 179 -12.53 14.61 9.20
C VAL A 179 -12.35 13.41 8.27
N GLY A 180 -13.13 13.30 7.19
CA GLY A 180 -12.97 12.22 6.20
C GLY A 180 -11.59 12.22 5.56
N PRO A 181 -11.18 13.29 4.87
CA PRO A 181 -9.82 13.40 4.30
C PRO A 181 -8.71 13.25 5.34
N LEU A 182 -8.84 13.83 6.55
CA LEU A 182 -7.87 13.64 7.63
C LEU A 182 -7.71 12.18 8.01
N GLY A 183 -8.83 11.50 8.29
CA GLY A 183 -8.82 10.09 8.69
C GLY A 183 -8.24 9.19 7.61
N ALA A 184 -8.59 9.43 6.34
CA ALA A 184 -8.02 8.69 5.21
C ALA A 184 -6.50 8.87 5.11
N GLY A 185 -6.01 10.09 5.24
CA GLY A 185 -4.58 10.39 5.23
C GLY A 185 -3.82 9.72 6.37
N ILE A 186 -4.36 9.77 7.60
CA ILE A 186 -3.77 9.11 8.79
C ILE A 186 -3.73 7.59 8.61
N ILE A 187 -4.83 6.96 8.18
CA ILE A 187 -4.89 5.51 7.95
C ILE A 187 -3.81 5.08 6.95
N LEU A 188 -3.67 5.82 5.84
CA LEU A 188 -2.68 5.50 4.82
C LEU A 188 -1.24 5.71 5.32
N TRP A 189 -0.95 6.78 6.07
CA TRP A 189 0.38 6.98 6.64
C TRP A 189 0.74 5.91 7.67
N LEU A 190 -0.21 5.53 8.55
CA LEU A 190 0.00 4.43 9.50
C LEU A 190 0.24 3.10 8.77
N SER A 191 -0.45 2.88 7.65
CA SER A 191 -0.24 1.70 6.80
C SER A 191 1.15 1.70 6.14
N ALA A 192 1.65 2.89 5.70
CA ALA A 192 3.01 3.04 5.19
C ALA A 192 4.06 2.70 6.26
N ILE A 193 3.90 3.26 7.45
CA ILE A 193 4.76 3.01 8.60
C ILE A 193 4.76 1.52 8.97
N GLY A 194 3.58 0.90 9.08
CA GLY A 194 3.43 -0.52 9.37
C GLY A 194 4.12 -1.42 8.33
N ALA A 195 4.02 -1.07 7.04
CA ALA A 195 4.70 -1.79 5.98
C ALA A 195 6.23 -1.66 6.07
N LEU A 196 6.76 -0.49 6.48
CA LEU A 196 8.18 -0.27 6.70
C LEU A 196 8.69 -1.08 7.89
N PHE A 197 7.99 -1.07 9.03
CA PHE A 197 8.38 -1.85 10.22
C PHE A 197 8.41 -3.35 9.96
N THR A 198 7.42 -3.89 9.27
CA THR A 198 7.40 -5.32 8.91
C THR A 198 8.52 -5.68 7.93
N SER A 199 8.93 -4.73 7.09
CA SER A 199 10.06 -4.91 6.18
C SER A 199 11.41 -4.98 6.92
N VAL A 200 11.61 -4.20 7.97
CA VAL A 200 12.86 -4.21 8.77
C VAL A 200 13.03 -5.51 9.54
N ARG A 201 11.95 -6.03 10.15
CA ARG A 201 12.00 -7.26 10.95
C ARG A 201 12.34 -8.54 10.16
N THR A 202 12.19 -8.52 8.85
CA THR A 202 12.51 -9.66 7.96
C THR A 202 13.94 -9.62 7.41
N MET A 203 14.79 -8.70 7.86
CA MET A 203 16.21 -8.71 7.49
C MET A 203 16.92 -9.83 8.27
N PRO A 204 17.58 -10.80 7.58
CA PRO A 204 18.46 -11.74 8.27
C PRO A 204 19.59 -10.94 8.93
N ALA A 205 19.89 -11.26 10.20
CA ALA A 205 21.07 -10.73 10.85
C ALA A 205 22.27 -11.10 9.99
N LYS A 206 23.02 -10.12 9.49
CA LYS A 206 24.31 -10.39 8.87
C LYS A 206 25.16 -11.09 9.92
N SER A 207 25.45 -12.38 9.71
CA SER A 207 26.52 -13.07 10.45
C SER A 207 27.80 -12.34 10.12
N ILE A 208 28.34 -11.66 11.12
CA ILE A 208 29.66 -11.04 11.11
C ILE A 208 30.71 -12.14 11.13
#